data_149594c4b67fa5f563d83e77ab0f04d5
#
_entry.id   149594c4b67fa5f563d83e77ab0f04d5
#
_cell.length_a   1.000
_cell.length_b   1.000
_cell.length_c   1.000
_cell.angle_alpha   90.00
_cell.angle_beta   90.00
_cell.angle_gamma   90.00
#
_symmetry.space_group_name_H-M   'P 1'
#
loop_
_entity.id
_entity.type
_entity.pdbx_description
1 polymer ?
#
loop_
_entity_poly.entity_id
_entity_poly.type
_entity_poly.pdbx_seq_one_letter_code
_entity_poly.pdbx_strand_id
1 'polypeptide(L)'
;MSKVIVVGAGFSGAVIARKIADELGLPVDVVEKRSQIAGNMYDQMDEHGIRVHMYGPHVLVTDRWSIMEYLSRFSDFYKHVVKELSFIDNHYVRLPFNFESVQEMLGEARAESLINKLRKKYRGYDRVPVLQLANDADPEISSWGNLLFDKAYKTYCAKQWDVPVETLDKTIMDRVPMAISYEERYMKRDFQFLPSDGYTALFQNMLSHPLIHVHLGEDANIHLTLDDETKGITYDGEKVDLLVYTGPVDELFSLKYGELPYRSLHITYEWFDKERMYPEEIISYPQAKGYTRKTEYKYMMENPAACQGTLIATEYPVAYVKGGPDAPFYPVITDETKKRHNKYCEDSASYGNIFLSGRLADFRYYNMDDCILHAFDVFDKISDYMKTR
;
A
#
# COMPACT_ATOMS: atom_id res chain seq x y z
N MET A 1 -21.78 13.97 -25.62
CA MET A 1 -21.26 14.11 -24.25
C MET A 1 -19.87 13.53 -24.24
N SER A 2 -18.96 14.12 -23.46
CA SER A 2 -17.60 13.57 -23.36
C SER A 2 -17.62 12.20 -22.69
N LYS A 3 -16.98 11.19 -23.31
CA LYS A 3 -16.84 9.85 -22.74
C LYS A 3 -15.58 9.80 -21.87
N VAL A 4 -15.79 9.67 -20.57
CA VAL A 4 -14.71 9.59 -19.57
C VAL A 4 -14.67 8.19 -18.98
N ILE A 5 -13.55 7.51 -19.13
CA ILE A 5 -13.31 6.18 -18.59
C ILE A 5 -12.25 6.26 -17.47
N VAL A 6 -12.56 5.69 -16.33
CA VAL A 6 -11.62 5.47 -15.21
C VAL A 6 -11.45 3.98 -14.98
N VAL A 7 -10.26 3.46 -15.23
CA VAL A 7 -9.94 2.05 -15.05
C VAL A 7 -9.40 1.82 -13.64
N GLY A 8 -10.14 1.03 -12.86
CA GLY A 8 -9.85 0.66 -11.47
C GLY A 8 -10.67 1.46 -10.44
N ALA A 9 -11.26 0.74 -9.48
CA ALA A 9 -12.10 1.28 -8.40
C ALA A 9 -11.39 1.30 -7.03
N GLY A 10 -10.06 1.37 -7.00
CA GLY A 10 -9.25 1.66 -5.80
C GLY A 10 -9.15 3.16 -5.51
N PHE A 11 -8.36 3.59 -4.50
CA PHE A 11 -8.27 5.01 -4.11
C PHE A 11 -8.00 5.95 -5.28
N SER A 12 -7.01 5.65 -6.12
CA SER A 12 -6.67 6.54 -7.24
C SER A 12 -7.86 6.75 -8.18
N GLY A 13 -8.49 5.67 -8.64
CA GLY A 13 -9.62 5.78 -9.57
C GLY A 13 -10.87 6.36 -8.92
N ALA A 14 -11.24 5.92 -7.72
CA ALA A 14 -12.44 6.40 -7.03
C ALA A 14 -12.36 7.90 -6.67
N VAL A 15 -11.19 8.37 -6.22
CA VAL A 15 -10.97 9.79 -5.90
C VAL A 15 -11.07 10.64 -7.17
N ILE A 16 -10.41 10.22 -8.26
CA ILE A 16 -10.44 10.98 -9.52
C ILE A 16 -11.85 10.97 -10.11
N ALA A 17 -12.52 9.82 -10.15
CA ALA A 17 -13.90 9.71 -10.65
C ALA A 17 -14.85 10.62 -9.86
N ARG A 18 -14.75 10.61 -8.52
CA ARG A 18 -15.55 11.48 -7.67
C ARG A 18 -15.28 12.96 -7.92
N LYS A 19 -14.04 13.37 -8.04
CA LYS A 19 -13.68 14.77 -8.33
C LYS A 19 -14.15 15.20 -9.72
N ILE A 20 -14.04 14.35 -10.74
CA ILE A 20 -14.58 14.66 -12.08
C ILE A 20 -16.10 14.88 -12.02
N ALA A 21 -16.82 14.01 -11.32
CA ALA A 21 -18.27 14.14 -11.18
C ALA A 21 -18.66 15.39 -10.37
N ASP A 22 -18.01 15.64 -9.23
CA ASP A 22 -18.33 16.77 -8.33
C ASP A 22 -17.93 18.13 -8.93
N GLU A 23 -16.75 18.24 -9.56
CA GLU A 23 -16.14 19.53 -9.88
C GLU A 23 -16.23 19.87 -11.38
N LEU A 24 -16.27 18.85 -12.26
CA LEU A 24 -16.43 19.09 -13.71
C LEU A 24 -17.85 18.79 -14.21
N GLY A 25 -18.70 18.13 -13.39
CA GLY A 25 -20.06 17.77 -13.79
C GLY A 25 -20.15 16.79 -14.95
N LEU A 26 -19.13 15.96 -15.17
CA LEU A 26 -19.06 15.03 -16.28
C LEU A 26 -19.47 13.61 -15.83
N PRO A 27 -20.19 12.86 -16.69
CA PRO A 27 -20.42 11.43 -16.48
C PRO A 27 -19.10 10.65 -16.57
N VAL A 28 -18.93 9.68 -15.68
CA VAL A 28 -17.73 8.86 -15.55
C VAL A 28 -18.12 7.39 -15.49
N ASP A 29 -17.58 6.57 -16.40
CA ASP A 29 -17.63 5.12 -16.32
C ASP A 29 -16.39 4.62 -15.58
N VAL A 30 -16.59 4.01 -14.40
CA VAL A 30 -15.54 3.35 -13.63
C VAL A 30 -15.56 1.86 -13.93
N VAL A 31 -14.50 1.34 -14.53
CA VAL A 31 -14.40 -0.06 -14.95
C VAL A 31 -13.43 -0.78 -14.02
N GLU A 32 -13.92 -1.77 -13.28
CA GLU A 32 -13.14 -2.56 -12.32
C GLU A 32 -13.11 -4.03 -12.72
N LYS A 33 -11.92 -4.59 -12.87
CA LYS A 33 -11.70 -5.99 -13.25
C LYS A 33 -12.21 -6.99 -12.21
N ARG A 34 -12.20 -6.63 -10.93
CA ARG A 34 -12.70 -7.46 -9.83
C ARG A 34 -14.22 -7.36 -9.71
N SER A 35 -14.82 -8.33 -9.05
CA SER A 35 -16.25 -8.32 -8.71
C SER A 35 -16.63 -7.36 -7.59
N GLN A 36 -15.66 -6.59 -7.05
CA GLN A 36 -15.85 -5.66 -5.93
C GLN A 36 -15.04 -4.37 -6.13
N ILE A 37 -15.54 -3.28 -5.55
CA ILE A 37 -14.85 -1.99 -5.45
C ILE A 37 -13.76 -1.99 -4.38
N ALA A 38 -13.16 -0.84 -4.14
CA ALA A 38 -12.16 -0.54 -3.13
C ALA A 38 -10.74 -1.07 -3.44
N GLY A 39 -10.54 -1.78 -4.56
CA GLY A 39 -9.21 -2.28 -4.91
C GLY A 39 -8.60 -3.12 -3.78
N ASN A 40 -7.36 -2.81 -3.36
CA ASN A 40 -6.71 -3.52 -2.25
C ASN A 40 -7.22 -3.10 -0.86
N MET A 41 -8.12 -2.11 -0.79
CA MET A 41 -8.78 -1.71 0.47
C MET A 41 -10.03 -2.53 0.77
N TYR A 42 -10.43 -3.43 -0.13
CA TYR A 42 -11.63 -4.22 0.05
C TYR A 42 -11.60 -4.99 1.36
N ASP A 43 -12.65 -4.80 2.15
CA ASP A 43 -12.89 -5.48 3.41
C ASP A 43 -14.31 -6.06 3.46
N GLN A 44 -14.50 -7.03 4.31
CA GLN A 44 -15.80 -7.64 4.56
C GLN A 44 -15.89 -8.13 6.01
N MET A 45 -17.13 -8.31 6.48
CA MET A 45 -17.37 -9.00 7.74
C MET A 45 -17.30 -10.51 7.51
N ASP A 46 -16.61 -11.23 8.39
CA ASP A 46 -16.67 -12.68 8.43
C ASP A 46 -17.96 -13.19 9.12
N GLU A 47 -18.13 -14.49 9.17
CA GLU A 47 -19.29 -15.13 9.80
C GLU A 47 -19.34 -14.97 11.34
N HIS A 48 -18.24 -14.55 11.96
CA HIS A 48 -18.12 -14.29 13.41
C HIS A 48 -18.22 -12.81 13.76
N GLY A 49 -18.49 -11.95 12.77
CA GLY A 49 -18.60 -10.51 12.94
C GLY A 49 -17.27 -9.78 13.03
N ILE A 50 -16.17 -10.39 12.58
CA ILE A 50 -14.86 -9.74 12.52
C ILE A 50 -14.67 -9.11 11.14
N ARG A 51 -14.30 -7.84 11.08
CA ARG A 51 -13.98 -7.16 9.82
C ARG A 51 -12.60 -7.57 9.34
N VAL A 52 -12.54 -8.11 8.14
CA VAL A 52 -11.34 -8.67 7.52
C VAL A 52 -10.95 -7.84 6.30
N HIS A 53 -9.72 -7.34 6.26
CA HIS A 53 -9.15 -6.73 5.07
C HIS A 53 -8.60 -7.83 4.15
N MET A 54 -9.22 -7.99 2.98
CA MET A 54 -8.97 -9.14 2.11
C MET A 54 -7.61 -9.09 1.38
N TYR A 55 -6.92 -7.97 1.44
CA TYR A 55 -5.62 -7.77 0.78
C TYR A 55 -4.52 -7.32 1.77
N GLY A 56 -4.59 -7.82 3.01
CA GLY A 56 -3.70 -7.45 4.11
C GLY A 56 -4.19 -6.25 4.92
N PRO A 57 -3.62 -6.01 6.11
CA PRO A 57 -4.06 -4.95 7.00
C PRO A 57 -3.77 -3.57 6.40
N HIS A 58 -4.77 -2.72 6.44
CA HIS A 58 -4.70 -1.34 5.97
C HIS A 58 -5.23 -0.40 7.05
N VAL A 59 -4.40 0.52 7.50
CA VAL A 59 -4.77 1.63 8.39
C VAL A 59 -4.40 2.92 7.68
N LEU A 60 -5.31 3.88 7.64
CA LEU A 60 -5.03 5.19 7.08
C LEU A 60 -4.10 5.94 8.03
N VAL A 61 -2.90 6.21 7.56
CA VAL A 61 -1.85 6.91 8.33
C VAL A 61 -1.38 8.12 7.53
N THR A 62 -1.57 9.32 8.06
CA THR A 62 -1.20 10.57 7.37
C THR A 62 -0.93 11.71 8.36
N ASP A 63 -0.20 12.73 7.92
CA ASP A 63 -0.09 14.03 8.62
C ASP A 63 -0.87 15.13 7.87
N ARG A 64 -1.61 14.77 6.80
CA ARG A 64 -2.26 15.73 5.90
C ARG A 64 -3.73 15.87 6.26
N TRP A 65 -4.10 17.01 6.82
CA TRP A 65 -5.50 17.30 7.15
C TRP A 65 -6.42 17.26 5.93
N SER A 66 -5.95 17.73 4.77
CA SER A 66 -6.74 17.74 3.54
C SER A 66 -7.24 16.37 3.09
N ILE A 67 -6.48 15.32 3.37
CA ILE A 67 -6.90 13.93 3.10
C ILE A 67 -8.03 13.52 4.06
N MET A 68 -7.86 13.80 5.35
CA MET A 68 -8.90 13.50 6.35
C MET A 68 -10.19 14.27 6.07
N GLU A 69 -10.08 15.57 5.75
CA GLU A 69 -11.22 16.40 5.38
C GLU A 69 -11.96 15.85 4.15
N TYR A 70 -11.23 15.43 3.12
CA TYR A 70 -11.83 14.84 1.93
C TYR A 70 -12.54 13.52 2.24
N LEU A 71 -11.90 12.60 2.96
CA LEU A 71 -12.45 11.28 3.26
C LEU A 71 -13.60 11.31 4.25
N SER A 72 -13.60 12.27 5.20
CA SER A 72 -14.69 12.45 6.17
C SER A 72 -16.04 12.87 5.54
N ARG A 73 -16.04 13.21 4.25
CA ARG A 73 -17.27 13.38 3.47
C ARG A 73 -18.01 12.05 3.22
N PHE A 74 -17.29 10.93 3.34
CA PHE A 74 -17.74 9.61 2.89
C PHE A 74 -17.82 8.56 4.01
N SER A 75 -17.21 8.82 5.16
CA SER A 75 -17.22 7.91 6.31
C SER A 75 -16.90 8.66 7.60
N ASP A 76 -17.40 8.13 8.71
CA ASP A 76 -16.85 8.41 10.03
C ASP A 76 -15.58 7.56 10.25
N PHE A 77 -14.74 8.00 11.17
CA PHE A 77 -13.46 7.36 11.45
C PHE A 77 -13.23 7.23 12.95
N TYR A 78 -12.70 6.10 13.38
CA TYR A 78 -12.18 5.95 14.73
C TYR A 78 -10.65 5.87 14.73
N LYS A 79 -10.06 6.33 15.83
CA LYS A 79 -8.62 6.33 16.02
C LYS A 79 -8.13 4.90 16.21
N HIS A 80 -7.14 4.51 15.40
CA HIS A 80 -6.48 3.22 15.51
C HIS A 80 -4.98 3.39 15.27
N VAL A 81 -4.18 3.17 16.32
CA VAL A 81 -2.73 3.33 16.26
C VAL A 81 -2.08 1.97 16.05
N VAL A 82 -1.44 1.81 14.90
CA VAL A 82 -0.80 0.54 14.53
C VAL A 82 0.38 0.23 15.43
N LYS A 83 0.35 -0.97 16.01
CA LYS A 83 1.45 -1.57 16.74
C LYS A 83 1.86 -2.89 16.10
N GLU A 84 3.15 -3.05 15.90
CA GLU A 84 3.71 -4.23 15.26
C GLU A 84 4.86 -4.80 16.09
N LEU A 85 4.96 -6.12 16.12
CA LEU A 85 6.08 -6.84 16.68
C LEU A 85 6.79 -7.64 15.58
N SER A 86 8.05 -7.91 15.77
CA SER A 86 8.82 -8.86 14.98
C SER A 86 9.16 -10.08 15.82
N PHE A 87 8.92 -11.29 15.30
CA PHE A 87 9.28 -12.53 16.00
C PHE A 87 10.66 -12.97 15.55
N ILE A 88 11.66 -12.75 16.42
CA ILE A 88 13.08 -12.99 16.16
C ILE A 88 13.65 -13.86 17.29
N ASP A 89 14.35 -14.94 16.96
CA ASP A 89 14.99 -15.86 17.91
C ASP A 89 14.04 -16.35 19.02
N ASN A 90 12.78 -16.64 18.67
CA ASN A 90 11.68 -17.05 19.56
C ASN A 90 11.22 -15.97 20.57
N HIS A 91 11.51 -14.69 20.33
CA HIS A 91 11.04 -13.57 21.12
C HIS A 91 10.23 -12.59 20.29
N TYR A 92 9.22 -11.96 20.89
CA TYR A 92 8.56 -10.80 20.33
C TYR A 92 9.40 -9.57 20.60
N VAL A 93 9.76 -8.84 19.56
CA VAL A 93 10.59 -7.63 19.60
C VAL A 93 9.81 -6.48 18.99
N ARG A 94 9.80 -5.32 19.63
CA ARG A 94 9.06 -4.14 19.14
C ARG A 94 9.50 -3.70 17.75
N LEU A 95 8.53 -3.40 16.87
CA LEU A 95 8.75 -2.85 15.55
C LEU A 95 7.92 -1.56 15.37
N PRO A 96 8.51 -0.40 14.97
CA PRO A 96 9.91 -0.25 14.55
C PRO A 96 10.87 -0.55 15.71
N PHE A 97 12.05 -1.06 15.39
CA PHE A 97 13.09 -1.24 16.41
C PHE A 97 13.33 0.08 17.14
N ASN A 98 13.44 0.01 18.45
CA ASN A 98 13.56 1.15 19.35
C ASN A 98 14.44 0.79 20.56
N PHE A 99 14.48 1.61 21.60
CA PHE A 99 15.29 1.29 22.78
C PHE A 99 14.79 0.08 23.58
N GLU A 100 13.49 -0.21 23.54
CA GLU A 100 12.93 -1.45 24.11
C GLU A 100 13.47 -2.68 23.36
N SER A 101 13.51 -2.63 22.05
CA SER A 101 14.08 -3.69 21.20
C SER A 101 15.56 -3.96 21.54
N VAL A 102 16.34 -2.92 21.87
CA VAL A 102 17.73 -3.09 22.31
C VAL A 102 17.78 -3.86 23.63
N GLN A 103 16.90 -3.53 24.58
CA GLN A 103 16.81 -4.20 25.89
C GLN A 103 16.37 -5.66 25.74
N GLU A 104 15.33 -5.91 24.93
CA GLU A 104 14.80 -7.26 24.66
C GLU A 104 15.84 -8.18 24.00
N MET A 105 16.62 -7.67 23.05
CA MET A 105 17.56 -8.49 22.28
C MET A 105 18.95 -8.62 22.95
N LEU A 106 19.40 -7.66 23.72
CA LEU A 106 20.76 -7.65 24.29
C LEU A 106 20.78 -7.84 25.82
N GLY A 107 19.64 -7.70 26.49
CA GLY A 107 19.53 -7.65 27.94
C GLY A 107 19.97 -6.30 28.52
N GLU A 108 19.49 -5.95 29.72
CA GLU A 108 19.61 -4.61 30.33
C GLU A 108 21.04 -4.07 30.38
N ALA A 109 22.00 -4.88 30.86
CA ALA A 109 23.37 -4.43 31.06
C ALA A 109 24.10 -4.01 29.77
N ARG A 110 23.86 -4.71 28.65
CA ARG A 110 24.46 -4.37 27.35
C ARG A 110 23.66 -3.26 26.66
N ALA A 111 22.34 -3.23 26.85
CA ALA A 111 21.46 -2.26 26.26
C ALA A 111 21.77 -0.83 26.73
N GLU A 112 22.07 -0.63 28.02
CA GLU A 112 22.33 0.70 28.58
C GLU A 112 23.50 1.41 27.88
N SER A 113 24.63 0.72 27.69
CA SER A 113 25.79 1.26 26.96
C SER A 113 25.40 1.71 25.55
N LEU A 114 24.78 0.82 24.78
CA LEU A 114 24.40 1.08 23.41
C LEU A 114 23.35 2.20 23.29
N ILE A 115 22.33 2.20 24.14
CA ILE A 115 21.30 3.25 24.18
C ILE A 115 21.92 4.64 24.45
N ASN A 116 22.86 4.72 25.40
CA ASN A 116 23.55 5.97 25.68
C ASN A 116 24.38 6.47 24.49
N LYS A 117 25.05 5.57 23.78
CA LYS A 117 25.79 5.90 22.55
C LYS A 117 24.85 6.37 21.44
N LEU A 118 23.74 5.66 21.20
CA LEU A 118 22.72 6.04 20.19
C LEU A 118 22.14 7.42 20.50
N ARG A 119 21.72 7.67 21.74
CA ARG A 119 21.20 8.99 22.18
C ARG A 119 22.21 10.12 21.97
N LYS A 120 23.48 9.88 22.27
CA LYS A 120 24.54 10.88 22.11
C LYS A 120 24.82 11.16 20.64
N LYS A 121 24.98 10.12 19.84
CA LYS A 121 25.40 10.23 18.43
C LYS A 121 24.28 10.74 17.54
N TYR A 122 23.07 10.23 17.74
CA TYR A 122 21.91 10.58 16.94
C TYR A 122 20.98 11.57 17.65
N ARG A 123 21.55 12.45 18.46
CA ARG A 123 20.80 13.51 19.15
C ARG A 123 20.04 14.39 18.14
N GLY A 124 18.71 14.49 18.32
CA GLY A 124 17.83 15.26 17.42
C GLY A 124 17.28 14.48 16.23
N TYR A 125 17.67 13.23 16.06
CA TYR A 125 17.04 12.33 15.11
C TYR A 125 15.90 11.57 15.78
N ASP A 126 14.73 11.56 15.20
CA ASP A 126 13.62 10.71 15.63
C ASP A 126 13.87 9.25 15.28
N ARG A 127 14.37 9.02 14.05
CA ARG A 127 14.63 7.69 13.48
C ARG A 127 15.90 7.68 12.64
N VAL A 128 16.57 6.52 12.58
CA VAL A 128 17.79 6.31 11.80
C VAL A 128 17.66 5.04 10.97
N PRO A 129 17.95 5.09 9.65
CA PRO A 129 17.97 3.92 8.79
C PRO A 129 18.91 2.83 9.33
N VAL A 130 18.49 1.56 9.29
CA VAL A 130 19.30 0.45 9.82
C VAL A 130 20.63 0.31 9.08
N LEU A 131 20.66 0.56 7.77
CA LEU A 131 21.91 0.56 7.01
C LEU A 131 22.89 1.66 7.45
N GLN A 132 22.38 2.81 7.91
CA GLN A 132 23.23 3.85 8.50
C GLN A 132 23.83 3.40 9.82
N LEU A 133 23.07 2.70 10.68
CA LEU A 133 23.59 2.09 11.90
C LEU A 133 24.64 1.02 11.59
N ALA A 134 24.38 0.14 10.62
CA ALA A 134 25.29 -0.93 10.23
C ALA A 134 26.64 -0.43 9.70
N ASN A 135 26.67 0.74 9.08
CA ASN A 135 27.88 1.39 8.56
C ASN A 135 28.45 2.46 9.52
N ASP A 136 28.01 2.47 10.78
CA ASP A 136 28.49 3.44 11.76
C ASP A 136 29.98 3.21 12.14
N ALA A 137 30.69 4.31 12.43
CA ALA A 137 32.11 4.24 12.86
C ALA A 137 32.29 3.71 14.29
N ASP A 138 31.24 3.79 15.15
CA ASP A 138 31.26 3.17 16.48
C ASP A 138 30.99 1.66 16.35
N PRO A 139 31.94 0.79 16.80
CA PRO A 139 31.80 -0.66 16.61
C PRO A 139 30.56 -1.27 17.28
N GLU A 140 30.09 -0.70 18.39
CA GLU A 140 28.93 -1.21 19.11
C GLU A 140 27.63 -0.86 18.36
N ILE A 141 27.52 0.37 17.83
CA ILE A 141 26.40 0.80 16.98
C ILE A 141 26.41 0.00 15.66
N SER A 142 27.57 -0.16 15.04
CA SER A 142 27.68 -0.93 13.79
C SER A 142 27.32 -2.41 14.02
N SER A 143 27.76 -3.02 15.12
CA SER A 143 27.38 -4.39 15.47
C SER A 143 25.87 -4.54 15.66
N TRP A 144 25.23 -3.57 16.30
CA TRP A 144 23.77 -3.55 16.47
C TRP A 144 23.05 -3.40 15.12
N GLY A 145 23.47 -2.44 14.29
CA GLY A 145 22.89 -2.26 12.97
C GLY A 145 22.99 -3.50 12.08
N ASN A 146 24.14 -4.18 12.10
CA ASN A 146 24.35 -5.44 11.39
C ASN A 146 23.49 -6.58 11.94
N LEU A 147 23.32 -6.66 13.26
CA LEU A 147 22.43 -7.64 13.89
C LEU A 147 20.99 -7.48 13.41
N LEU A 148 20.46 -6.26 13.41
CA LEU A 148 19.13 -5.97 12.90
C LEU A 148 19.02 -6.28 11.40
N PHE A 149 20.00 -5.86 10.62
CA PHE A 149 20.02 -6.10 9.18
C PHE A 149 19.96 -7.58 8.87
N ASP A 150 20.84 -8.39 9.47
CA ASP A 150 20.92 -9.82 9.16
C ASP A 150 19.71 -10.61 9.67
N LYS A 151 19.21 -10.31 10.88
CA LYS A 151 18.12 -11.09 11.50
C LYS A 151 16.72 -10.70 11.03
N ALA A 152 16.52 -9.44 10.66
CA ALA A 152 15.22 -8.94 10.30
C ALA A 152 15.13 -8.52 8.83
N TYR A 153 15.94 -7.57 8.39
CA TYR A 153 15.76 -6.93 7.07
C TYR A 153 16.12 -7.84 5.91
N LYS A 154 17.33 -8.42 5.94
CA LYS A 154 17.84 -9.24 4.84
C LYS A 154 16.93 -10.42 4.53
N THR A 155 16.53 -11.15 5.56
CA THR A 155 15.67 -12.34 5.41
C THR A 155 14.23 -11.98 5.04
N TYR A 156 13.67 -10.90 5.61
CA TYR A 156 12.34 -10.41 5.27
C TYR A 156 12.29 -9.90 3.83
N CYS A 157 13.23 -9.03 3.45
CA CYS A 157 13.27 -8.46 2.11
C CYS A 157 13.51 -9.52 1.03
N ALA A 158 14.38 -10.50 1.28
CA ALA A 158 14.59 -11.60 0.35
C ALA A 158 13.30 -12.39 0.06
N LYS A 159 12.46 -12.64 1.08
CA LYS A 159 11.15 -13.29 0.89
C LYS A 159 10.15 -12.39 0.18
N GLN A 160 10.04 -11.13 0.62
CA GLN A 160 9.03 -10.20 0.12
C GLN A 160 9.26 -9.86 -1.34
N TRP A 161 10.51 -9.62 -1.74
CA TRP A 161 10.84 -9.10 -3.07
C TRP A 161 11.37 -10.15 -4.04
N ASP A 162 11.82 -11.31 -3.51
CA ASP A 162 12.38 -12.43 -4.30
C ASP A 162 13.55 -12.01 -5.23
N VAL A 163 14.32 -11.06 -4.76
CA VAL A 163 15.56 -10.58 -5.41
C VAL A 163 16.64 -10.38 -4.35
N PRO A 164 17.92 -10.43 -4.72
CA PRO A 164 18.99 -10.11 -3.79
C PRO A 164 18.80 -8.71 -3.19
N VAL A 165 18.94 -8.59 -1.88
CA VAL A 165 18.68 -7.34 -1.16
C VAL A 165 19.53 -6.17 -1.66
N GLU A 166 20.73 -6.48 -2.18
CA GLU A 166 21.68 -5.52 -2.75
C GLU A 166 21.18 -4.87 -4.05
N THR A 167 20.20 -5.49 -4.72
CA THR A 167 19.60 -5.00 -5.96
C THR A 167 18.37 -4.13 -5.73
N LEU A 168 17.84 -4.12 -4.49
CA LEU A 168 16.67 -3.33 -4.14
C LEU A 168 16.99 -1.84 -4.07
N ASP A 169 16.01 -1.02 -4.42
CA ASP A 169 16.09 0.42 -4.24
C ASP A 169 16.23 0.77 -2.75
N LYS A 170 17.12 1.70 -2.41
CA LYS A 170 17.38 2.11 -1.02
C LYS A 170 16.13 2.58 -0.30
N THR A 171 15.17 3.18 -1.01
CA THR A 171 13.91 3.63 -0.42
C THR A 171 13.09 2.49 0.16
N ILE A 172 13.25 1.27 -0.33
CA ILE A 172 12.62 0.06 0.23
C ILE A 172 13.29 -0.31 1.56
N MET A 173 14.61 -0.21 1.62
CA MET A 173 15.40 -0.57 2.81
C MET A 173 15.23 0.44 3.95
N ASP A 174 15.00 1.71 3.61
CA ASP A 174 14.88 2.79 4.59
C ASP A 174 13.46 2.93 5.17
N ARG A 175 12.51 2.07 4.78
CA ARG A 175 11.09 2.18 5.18
C ARG A 175 10.80 1.93 6.65
N VAL A 176 11.59 1.09 7.30
CA VAL A 176 11.41 0.78 8.73
C VAL A 176 12.70 1.16 9.47
N PRO A 177 12.97 2.45 9.68
CA PRO A 177 14.15 2.89 10.42
C PRO A 177 13.98 2.60 11.91
N MET A 178 15.10 2.45 12.63
CA MET A 178 15.11 2.35 14.10
C MET A 178 14.70 3.70 14.72
N ALA A 179 13.79 3.68 15.68
CA ALA A 179 13.47 4.86 16.50
C ALA A 179 14.54 5.10 17.56
N ILE A 180 15.00 6.36 17.70
CA ILE A 180 16.00 6.77 18.72
C ILE A 180 15.28 7.21 20.01
N SER A 181 14.34 6.38 20.45
CA SER A 181 13.47 6.60 21.61
C SER A 181 12.80 5.29 22.02
N TYR A 182 11.81 5.35 22.90
CA TYR A 182 10.86 4.28 23.22
C TYR A 182 9.54 4.42 22.43
N GLU A 183 9.57 5.03 21.23
CA GLU A 183 8.38 5.16 20.39
C GLU A 183 7.94 3.80 19.86
N GLU A 184 6.71 3.39 20.18
CA GLU A 184 6.14 2.08 19.84
C GLU A 184 5.31 2.12 18.55
N ARG A 185 4.85 3.31 18.13
CA ARG A 185 4.00 3.41 16.93
C ARG A 185 4.77 3.01 15.70
N TYR A 186 4.24 2.08 14.92
CA TYR A 186 4.85 1.65 13.66
C TYR A 186 5.16 2.85 12.75
N MET A 187 4.22 3.77 12.62
CA MET A 187 4.42 5.07 11.96
C MET A 187 4.11 6.21 12.94
N LYS A 188 5.05 7.17 13.09
CA LYS A 188 4.85 8.37 13.90
C LYS A 188 4.16 9.43 13.03
N ARG A 189 2.83 9.38 12.97
CA ARG A 189 1.96 10.29 12.23
C ARG A 189 0.82 10.75 13.12
N ASP A 190 0.28 11.95 12.86
CA ASP A 190 -0.76 12.56 13.69
C ASP A 190 -2.12 11.85 13.53
N PHE A 191 -2.45 11.48 12.30
CA PHE A 191 -3.70 10.81 11.98
C PHE A 191 -3.44 9.34 11.68
N GLN A 192 -4.03 8.47 12.50
CA GLN A 192 -4.04 7.01 12.31
C GLN A 192 -5.46 6.54 12.60
N PHE A 193 -6.19 6.17 11.55
CA PHE A 193 -7.61 5.93 11.60
C PHE A 193 -8.05 4.76 10.74
N LEU A 194 -9.17 4.17 11.15
CA LEU A 194 -9.95 3.24 10.35
C LEU A 194 -11.36 3.80 10.13
N PRO A 195 -11.97 3.57 8.95
CA PRO A 195 -13.35 3.94 8.72
C PRO A 195 -14.29 3.07 9.57
N SER A 196 -15.27 3.68 10.25
CA SER A 196 -16.15 3.00 11.21
C SER A 196 -16.96 1.86 10.56
N ASP A 197 -17.46 2.06 9.35
CA ASP A 197 -18.17 1.04 8.58
C ASP A 197 -17.28 0.24 7.61
N GLY A 198 -15.96 0.43 7.71
CA GLY A 198 -14.95 -0.21 6.87
C GLY A 198 -14.71 0.52 5.55
N TYR A 199 -13.64 0.10 4.88
CA TYR A 199 -13.23 0.71 3.61
C TYR A 199 -14.25 0.47 2.49
N THR A 200 -14.83 -0.72 2.40
CA THR A 200 -15.80 -1.02 1.35
C THR A 200 -16.98 -0.05 1.39
N ALA A 201 -17.51 0.26 2.59
CA ALA A 201 -18.57 1.25 2.76
C ALA A 201 -18.11 2.67 2.39
N LEU A 202 -16.90 3.07 2.78
CA LEU A 202 -16.31 4.36 2.39
C LEU A 202 -16.26 4.49 0.86
N PHE A 203 -15.83 3.45 0.15
CA PHE A 203 -15.79 3.46 -1.32
C PHE A 203 -17.17 3.45 -1.95
N GLN A 204 -18.14 2.72 -1.38
CA GLN A 204 -19.55 2.76 -1.80
C GLN A 204 -20.08 4.19 -1.75
N ASN A 205 -19.86 4.89 -0.65
CA ASN A 205 -20.29 6.28 -0.48
C ASN A 205 -19.56 7.23 -1.43
N MET A 206 -18.26 7.03 -1.64
CA MET A 206 -17.47 7.85 -2.57
C MET A 206 -17.94 7.68 -4.01
N LEU A 207 -18.25 6.47 -4.45
CA LEU A 207 -18.71 6.17 -5.81
C LEU A 207 -20.22 6.35 -6.00
N SER A 208 -20.98 6.56 -4.94
CA SER A 208 -22.42 6.84 -5.00
C SER A 208 -22.66 8.28 -5.43
N HIS A 209 -22.70 8.50 -6.75
CA HIS A 209 -22.96 9.79 -7.37
C HIS A 209 -23.76 9.59 -8.68
N PRO A 210 -24.76 10.46 -9.02
CA PRO A 210 -25.58 10.29 -10.21
C PRO A 210 -24.82 10.24 -11.54
N LEU A 211 -23.62 10.82 -11.57
CA LEU A 211 -22.73 10.87 -12.75
C LEU A 211 -21.66 9.76 -12.74
N ILE A 212 -21.62 8.89 -11.75
CA ILE A 212 -20.65 7.79 -11.71
C ILE A 212 -21.35 6.46 -11.95
N HIS A 213 -20.90 5.75 -12.97
CA HIS A 213 -21.38 4.42 -13.31
C HIS A 213 -20.26 3.41 -13.11
N VAL A 214 -20.49 2.43 -12.23
CA VAL A 214 -19.47 1.43 -11.87
C VAL A 214 -19.78 0.11 -12.56
N HIS A 215 -18.80 -0.39 -13.34
CA HIS A 215 -18.84 -1.66 -14.04
C HIS A 215 -17.87 -2.62 -13.36
N LEU A 216 -18.38 -3.66 -12.70
CA LEU A 216 -17.59 -4.65 -11.97
C LEU A 216 -17.43 -5.95 -12.77
N GLY A 217 -16.31 -6.64 -12.54
CA GLY A 217 -16.00 -7.90 -13.22
C GLY A 217 -15.61 -7.72 -14.70
N GLU A 218 -15.21 -6.52 -15.08
CA GLU A 218 -14.92 -6.15 -16.46
C GLU A 218 -13.45 -5.71 -16.61
N ASP A 219 -12.69 -6.41 -17.44
CA ASP A 219 -11.31 -6.03 -17.76
C ASP A 219 -11.30 -4.99 -18.88
N ALA A 220 -11.09 -3.73 -18.53
CA ALA A 220 -11.06 -2.63 -19.47
C ALA A 220 -10.09 -2.85 -20.65
N ASN A 221 -9.00 -3.61 -20.46
CA ASN A 221 -8.04 -3.87 -21.53
C ASN A 221 -8.59 -4.71 -22.68
N ILE A 222 -9.72 -5.42 -22.48
CA ILE A 222 -10.40 -6.17 -23.53
C ILE A 222 -11.21 -5.23 -24.46
N HIS A 223 -11.69 -4.13 -23.91
CA HIS A 223 -12.58 -3.17 -24.56
C HIS A 223 -11.85 -1.94 -25.12
N LEU A 224 -10.68 -1.62 -24.53
CA LEU A 224 -9.85 -0.49 -24.96
C LEU A 224 -9.06 -0.84 -26.23
N THR A 225 -9.11 0.08 -27.19
CA THR A 225 -8.22 0.07 -28.36
C THR A 225 -7.47 1.40 -28.44
N LEU A 226 -6.15 1.31 -28.50
CA LEU A 226 -5.25 2.45 -28.66
C LEU A 226 -4.69 2.44 -30.09
N ASP A 227 -4.86 3.54 -30.81
CA ASP A 227 -4.33 3.74 -32.14
C ASP A 227 -3.03 4.55 -32.09
N ASP A 228 -1.92 3.88 -32.39
CA ASP A 228 -0.57 4.51 -32.33
C ASP A 228 -0.35 5.59 -33.40
N GLU A 229 -1.08 5.56 -34.53
CA GLU A 229 -0.93 6.54 -35.59
C GLU A 229 -1.73 7.81 -35.31
N THR A 230 -3.01 7.66 -34.99
CA THR A 230 -3.93 8.79 -34.75
C THR A 230 -3.90 9.28 -33.30
N LYS A 231 -3.30 8.50 -32.39
CA LYS A 231 -3.37 8.72 -30.93
C LYS A 231 -4.82 8.73 -30.42
N GLY A 232 -5.71 8.07 -31.15
CA GLY A 232 -7.10 7.87 -30.76
C GLY A 232 -7.26 6.75 -29.75
N ILE A 233 -8.26 6.88 -28.87
CA ILE A 233 -8.66 5.85 -27.91
C ILE A 233 -10.12 5.53 -28.16
N THR A 234 -10.45 4.24 -28.20
CA THR A 234 -11.84 3.79 -28.23
C THR A 234 -12.10 2.76 -27.12
N TYR A 235 -13.35 2.70 -26.67
CA TYR A 235 -13.89 1.69 -25.77
C TYR A 235 -15.11 1.09 -26.44
N ASP A 236 -15.06 -0.20 -26.79
CA ASP A 236 -16.05 -0.88 -27.63
C ASP A 236 -16.35 -0.14 -28.96
N GLY A 237 -15.32 0.44 -29.56
CA GLY A 237 -15.43 1.21 -30.82
C GLY A 237 -15.93 2.65 -30.64
N GLU A 238 -16.37 3.07 -29.46
CA GLU A 238 -16.75 4.44 -29.19
C GLU A 238 -15.52 5.26 -28.73
N LYS A 239 -15.41 6.49 -29.26
CA LYS A 239 -14.30 7.39 -28.91
C LYS A 239 -14.28 7.75 -27.43
N VAL A 240 -13.12 7.62 -26.81
CA VAL A 240 -12.85 8.05 -25.44
C VAL A 240 -12.17 9.42 -25.45
N ASP A 241 -12.77 10.40 -24.77
CA ASP A 241 -12.22 11.75 -24.67
C ASP A 241 -11.21 11.90 -23.53
N LEU A 242 -11.36 11.11 -22.46
CA LEU A 242 -10.48 11.09 -21.30
C LEU A 242 -10.37 9.67 -20.76
N LEU A 243 -9.15 9.16 -20.63
CA LEU A 243 -8.82 7.88 -19.99
C LEU A 243 -7.96 8.10 -18.76
N VAL A 244 -8.45 7.69 -17.58
CA VAL A 244 -7.65 7.54 -16.37
C VAL A 244 -7.36 6.06 -16.17
N TYR A 245 -6.09 5.70 -16.10
CA TYR A 245 -5.68 4.31 -15.98
C TYR A 245 -4.91 4.06 -14.69
N THR A 246 -5.38 3.11 -13.85
CA THR A 246 -4.77 2.80 -12.55
C THR A 246 -4.20 1.37 -12.46
N GLY A 247 -4.37 0.58 -13.52
CA GLY A 247 -3.82 -0.77 -13.63
C GLY A 247 -2.34 -0.81 -14.00
N PRO A 248 -1.76 -2.00 -14.18
CA PRO A 248 -0.40 -2.15 -14.70
C PRO A 248 -0.26 -1.51 -16.09
N VAL A 249 0.60 -0.50 -16.23
CA VAL A 249 0.68 0.28 -17.48
C VAL A 249 1.17 -0.52 -18.67
N ASP A 250 1.97 -1.55 -18.44
CA ASP A 250 2.40 -2.49 -19.49
C ASP A 250 1.22 -3.28 -20.09
N GLU A 251 0.19 -3.57 -19.30
CA GLU A 251 -1.03 -4.22 -19.80
C GLU A 251 -1.83 -3.31 -20.71
N LEU A 252 -1.90 -2.00 -20.42
CA LEU A 252 -2.57 -1.02 -21.29
C LEU A 252 -1.98 -0.99 -22.71
N PHE A 253 -0.66 -1.14 -22.82
CA PHE A 253 0.07 -1.13 -24.10
C PHE A 253 0.41 -2.54 -24.60
N SER A 254 -0.35 -3.56 -24.23
CA SER A 254 -0.19 -4.94 -24.70
C SER A 254 1.25 -5.45 -24.61
N LEU A 255 1.96 -5.10 -23.53
CA LEU A 255 3.35 -5.49 -23.22
C LEU A 255 4.38 -5.03 -24.28
N LYS A 256 4.13 -3.96 -25.02
CA LYS A 256 4.95 -3.43 -26.12
C LYS A 256 6.46 -3.34 -25.81
N TYR A 257 6.83 -3.03 -24.56
CA TYR A 257 8.22 -2.94 -24.10
C TYR A 257 8.62 -4.09 -23.15
N GLY A 258 7.77 -5.11 -23.03
CA GLY A 258 7.91 -6.24 -22.12
C GLY A 258 7.25 -6.01 -20.76
N GLU A 259 7.07 -7.08 -20.02
CA GLU A 259 6.37 -7.10 -18.74
C GLU A 259 7.09 -6.27 -17.67
N LEU A 260 6.30 -5.60 -16.84
CA LEU A 260 6.74 -4.99 -15.60
C LEU A 260 6.47 -5.98 -14.45
N PRO A 261 7.49 -6.36 -13.67
CA PRO A 261 7.31 -7.35 -12.62
C PRO A 261 6.64 -6.74 -11.39
N TYR A 262 5.67 -7.49 -10.84
CA TYR A 262 5.01 -7.17 -9.58
C TYR A 262 5.13 -8.34 -8.61
N ARG A 263 5.07 -8.03 -7.32
CA ARG A 263 4.87 -9.01 -6.25
C ARG A 263 3.40 -9.06 -5.88
N SER A 264 3.00 -10.22 -5.42
CA SER A 264 1.67 -10.48 -4.89
C SER A 264 1.74 -11.06 -3.47
N LEU A 265 0.59 -11.20 -2.85
CA LEU A 265 0.41 -11.89 -1.58
C LEU A 265 -0.69 -12.94 -1.73
N HIS A 266 -0.36 -14.17 -1.36
CA HIS A 266 -1.37 -15.15 -1.06
C HIS A 266 -1.68 -15.08 0.44
N ILE A 267 -2.96 -14.93 0.80
CA ILE A 267 -3.36 -14.71 2.18
C ILE A 267 -4.30 -15.84 2.59
N THR A 268 -4.00 -16.49 3.70
CA THR A 268 -4.88 -17.50 4.32
C THR A 268 -5.47 -16.96 5.60
N TYR A 269 -6.70 -17.38 5.90
CA TYR A 269 -7.45 -16.92 7.08
C TYR A 269 -7.79 -18.12 7.94
N GLU A 270 -7.60 -17.98 9.25
CA GLU A 270 -7.88 -19.02 10.22
C GLU A 270 -8.56 -18.42 11.44
N TRP A 271 -9.72 -18.96 11.80
CA TRP A 271 -10.46 -18.56 12.99
C TRP A 271 -10.08 -19.41 14.20
N PHE A 272 -10.03 -18.80 15.38
CA PHE A 272 -9.73 -19.43 16.64
C PHE A 272 -10.78 -19.05 17.69
N ASP A 273 -11.27 -20.06 18.46
CA ASP A 273 -12.13 -19.87 19.61
C ASP A 273 -11.31 -19.42 20.83
N LYS A 274 -10.69 -18.27 20.70
CA LYS A 274 -9.89 -17.61 21.75
C LYS A 274 -10.07 -16.11 21.66
N GLU A 275 -9.95 -15.43 22.79
CA GLU A 275 -10.09 -13.98 22.80
C GLU A 275 -9.00 -13.29 21.99
N ARG A 276 -7.76 -13.75 22.13
CA ARG A 276 -6.55 -13.26 21.45
C ARG A 276 -5.56 -14.40 21.23
N MET A 277 -4.78 -14.30 20.17
CA MET A 277 -3.70 -15.23 19.85
C MET A 277 -2.32 -14.60 20.01
N TYR A 278 -2.22 -13.31 19.78
CA TYR A 278 -0.96 -12.55 19.74
C TYR A 278 -1.00 -11.37 20.72
N PRO A 279 0.17 -10.89 21.19
CA PRO A 279 0.23 -9.73 22.09
C PRO A 279 -0.08 -8.40 21.37
N GLU A 280 0.06 -8.33 20.05
CA GLU A 280 -0.27 -7.15 19.23
C GLU A 280 -0.93 -7.58 17.91
N GLU A 281 -1.53 -6.64 17.19
CA GLU A 281 -2.31 -6.88 15.97
C GLU A 281 -1.52 -7.45 14.81
N ILE A 282 -0.26 -7.05 14.65
CA ILE A 282 0.59 -7.45 13.54
C ILE A 282 1.90 -8.04 14.07
N ILE A 283 2.23 -9.24 13.59
CA ILE A 283 3.49 -9.91 13.90
C ILE A 283 4.25 -10.21 12.61
N SER A 284 5.39 -9.57 12.42
CA SER A 284 6.34 -9.88 11.35
C SER A 284 7.18 -11.11 11.70
N TYR A 285 7.42 -11.97 10.72
CA TYR A 285 8.18 -13.22 10.85
C TYR A 285 9.37 -13.23 9.88
N PRO A 286 10.42 -12.45 10.11
CA PRO A 286 11.57 -12.39 9.19
C PRO A 286 12.24 -13.75 9.00
N GLN A 287 12.37 -14.55 10.05
CA GLN A 287 13.09 -15.83 10.04
C GLN A 287 12.22 -17.04 9.64
N ALA A 288 10.90 -16.89 9.56
CA ALA A 288 10.01 -17.98 9.16
C ALA A 288 10.19 -18.35 7.68
N LYS A 289 9.92 -19.61 7.35
CA LYS A 289 9.92 -20.09 5.96
C LYS A 289 8.54 -19.85 5.33
N GLY A 290 8.51 -19.25 4.15
CA GLY A 290 7.32 -19.12 3.30
C GLY A 290 6.43 -17.93 3.60
N TYR A 291 6.14 -17.59 4.85
CA TYR A 291 5.31 -16.45 5.20
C TYR A 291 6.13 -15.30 5.82
N THR A 292 5.56 -14.10 5.76
CA THR A 292 6.25 -12.89 6.23
C THR A 292 5.55 -12.25 7.42
N ARG A 293 4.23 -12.37 7.52
CA ARG A 293 3.45 -11.62 8.51
C ARG A 293 2.18 -12.38 8.89
N LYS A 294 1.74 -12.15 10.14
CA LYS A 294 0.42 -12.55 10.62
C LYS A 294 -0.30 -11.34 11.19
N THR A 295 -1.59 -11.22 10.90
CA THR A 295 -2.44 -10.14 11.37
C THR A 295 -3.62 -10.71 12.14
N GLU A 296 -3.86 -10.19 13.34
CA GLU A 296 -5.03 -10.52 14.16
C GLU A 296 -6.07 -9.40 14.03
N TYR A 297 -7.07 -9.59 13.18
CA TYR A 297 -8.02 -8.54 12.79
C TYR A 297 -8.93 -8.05 13.92
N LYS A 298 -9.14 -8.85 14.97
CA LYS A 298 -9.93 -8.43 16.12
C LYS A 298 -9.37 -7.18 16.82
N TYR A 299 -8.05 -6.97 16.77
CA TYR A 299 -7.42 -5.74 17.29
C TYR A 299 -7.82 -4.48 16.52
N MET A 300 -8.12 -4.64 15.23
CA MET A 300 -8.43 -3.53 14.32
C MET A 300 -9.91 -3.11 14.38
N MET A 301 -10.73 -3.74 15.22
CA MET A 301 -12.14 -3.40 15.35
C MET A 301 -12.35 -2.28 16.37
N GLU A 302 -13.30 -1.37 16.10
CA GLU A 302 -13.72 -0.32 17.02
C GLU A 302 -14.30 -0.90 18.31
N ASN A 303 -15.08 -1.99 18.18
CA ASN A 303 -15.68 -2.69 19.31
C ASN A 303 -15.36 -4.20 19.28
N PRO A 304 -14.14 -4.60 19.67
CA PRO A 304 -13.71 -5.99 19.62
C PRO A 304 -14.45 -6.93 20.57
N ALA A 305 -15.09 -6.39 21.62
CA ALA A 305 -15.86 -7.20 22.59
C ALA A 305 -17.18 -7.74 22.02
N ALA A 306 -17.66 -7.19 20.89
CA ALA A 306 -18.86 -7.65 20.21
C ALA A 306 -18.67 -9.01 19.50
N CYS A 307 -17.42 -9.46 19.29
CA CYS A 307 -17.10 -10.65 18.52
C CYS A 307 -16.59 -11.79 19.41
N GLN A 308 -17.07 -13.00 19.14
CA GLN A 308 -16.50 -14.21 19.72
C GLN A 308 -15.28 -14.68 18.91
N GLY A 309 -14.30 -15.27 19.60
CA GLY A 309 -13.10 -15.75 18.96
C GLY A 309 -12.23 -14.65 18.36
N THR A 310 -11.29 -15.04 17.53
CA THR A 310 -10.40 -14.15 16.79
C THR A 310 -10.04 -14.74 15.43
N LEU A 311 -9.69 -13.89 14.45
CA LEU A 311 -9.30 -14.30 13.11
C LEU A 311 -7.89 -13.85 12.80
N ILE A 312 -7.08 -14.79 12.31
CA ILE A 312 -5.69 -14.59 11.94
C ILE A 312 -5.53 -14.68 10.42
N ALA A 313 -5.00 -13.66 9.81
CA ALA A 313 -4.50 -13.74 8.44
C ALA A 313 -3.00 -14.07 8.44
N THR A 314 -2.57 -14.96 7.54
CA THR A 314 -1.16 -15.27 7.30
C THR A 314 -0.80 -14.90 5.86
N GLU A 315 0.24 -14.09 5.68
CA GLU A 315 0.66 -13.55 4.39
C GLU A 315 1.87 -14.29 3.83
N TYR A 316 1.70 -14.83 2.62
CA TYR A 316 2.72 -15.52 1.84
C TYR A 316 3.08 -14.69 0.62
N PRO A 317 4.29 -14.09 0.54
CA PRO A 317 4.69 -13.32 -0.63
C PRO A 317 4.94 -14.26 -1.81
N VAL A 318 4.32 -13.94 -2.94
CA VAL A 318 4.43 -14.70 -4.19
C VAL A 318 4.72 -13.75 -5.37
N ALA A 319 5.24 -14.29 -6.47
CA ALA A 319 5.32 -13.55 -7.71
C ALA A 319 3.90 -13.30 -8.26
N TYR A 320 3.65 -12.11 -8.77
CA TYR A 320 2.42 -11.88 -9.52
C TYR A 320 2.49 -12.61 -10.86
N VAL A 321 1.45 -13.34 -11.17
CA VAL A 321 1.28 -14.01 -12.47
C VAL A 321 0.03 -13.43 -13.13
N LYS A 322 0.18 -12.84 -14.30
CA LYS A 322 -0.94 -12.28 -15.05
C LYS A 322 -1.99 -13.36 -15.34
N GLY A 323 -3.25 -13.09 -15.04
CA GLY A 323 -4.34 -14.06 -15.16
C GLY A 323 -4.38 -15.13 -14.06
N GLY A 324 -3.45 -15.09 -13.10
CA GLY A 324 -3.47 -15.92 -11.90
C GLY A 324 -4.50 -15.44 -10.86
N PRO A 325 -4.67 -16.19 -9.75
CA PRO A 325 -5.67 -15.87 -8.73
C PRO A 325 -5.31 -14.67 -7.84
N ASP A 326 -4.03 -14.33 -7.75
CA ASP A 326 -3.54 -13.31 -6.84
C ASP A 326 -3.42 -11.95 -7.55
N ALA A 327 -3.70 -10.87 -6.83
CA ALA A 327 -3.63 -9.52 -7.36
C ALA A 327 -2.19 -8.96 -7.33
N PRO A 328 -1.83 -8.02 -8.24
CA PRO A 328 -0.57 -7.30 -8.11
C PRO A 328 -0.63 -6.31 -6.94
N PHE A 329 0.41 -6.35 -6.07
CA PHE A 329 0.49 -5.48 -4.89
C PHE A 329 1.61 -4.45 -5.01
N TYR A 330 2.81 -4.91 -5.34
CA TYR A 330 4.02 -4.10 -5.26
C TYR A 330 4.86 -4.22 -6.53
N PRO A 331 5.24 -3.09 -7.17
CA PRO A 331 6.17 -3.13 -8.29
C PRO A 331 7.57 -3.55 -7.82
N VAL A 332 8.24 -4.39 -8.60
CA VAL A 332 9.66 -4.73 -8.36
C VAL A 332 10.53 -3.67 -9.03
N ILE A 333 10.95 -2.69 -8.25
CA ILE A 333 11.62 -1.49 -8.74
C ILE A 333 13.14 -1.72 -8.78
N THR A 334 13.69 -1.76 -10.01
CA THR A 334 15.13 -1.79 -10.32
C THR A 334 15.44 -0.74 -11.38
N ASP A 335 16.70 -0.47 -11.65
CA ASP A 335 17.08 0.49 -12.72
C ASP A 335 16.58 0.04 -14.10
N GLU A 336 16.55 -1.25 -14.37
CA GLU A 336 16.03 -1.82 -15.62
C GLU A 336 14.52 -1.60 -15.74
N THR A 337 13.78 -1.96 -14.69
CA THR A 337 12.31 -1.84 -14.69
C THR A 337 11.86 -0.38 -14.72
N LYS A 338 12.59 0.55 -14.08
CA LYS A 338 12.38 2.00 -14.20
C LYS A 338 12.53 2.48 -15.65
N LYS A 339 13.60 2.06 -16.35
CA LYS A 339 13.80 2.42 -17.76
C LYS A 339 12.67 1.88 -18.66
N ARG A 340 12.20 0.67 -18.38
CA ARG A 340 11.08 0.07 -19.11
C ARG A 340 9.79 0.82 -18.86
N HIS A 341 9.48 1.13 -17.61
CA HIS A 341 8.31 1.91 -17.22
C HIS A 341 8.30 3.30 -17.86
N ASN A 342 9.44 4.00 -17.91
CA ASN A 342 9.54 5.31 -18.54
C ASN A 342 9.10 5.31 -20.00
N LYS A 343 9.38 4.25 -20.77
CA LYS A 343 8.92 4.12 -22.16
C LYS A 343 7.39 4.06 -22.23
N TYR A 344 6.74 3.36 -21.31
CA TYR A 344 5.28 3.33 -21.23
C TYR A 344 4.70 4.70 -20.84
N CYS A 345 5.37 5.43 -19.96
CA CYS A 345 4.97 6.80 -19.62
C CYS A 345 5.08 7.76 -20.82
N GLU A 346 6.15 7.65 -21.61
CA GLU A 346 6.35 8.43 -22.83
C GLU A 346 5.25 8.13 -23.87
N ASP A 347 4.93 6.85 -24.08
CA ASP A 347 3.82 6.45 -24.95
C ASP A 347 2.49 7.01 -24.43
N SER A 348 2.18 6.82 -23.15
CA SER A 348 0.96 7.36 -22.53
C SER A 348 0.84 8.87 -22.74
N ALA A 349 1.90 9.61 -22.50
CA ALA A 349 1.94 11.07 -22.67
C ALA A 349 1.69 11.50 -24.14
N SER A 350 2.10 10.68 -25.11
CA SER A 350 1.92 10.96 -26.54
C SER A 350 0.45 10.99 -26.99
N TYR A 351 -0.46 10.33 -26.27
CA TYR A 351 -1.90 10.37 -26.54
C TYR A 351 -2.55 11.66 -26.05
N GLY A 352 -1.99 12.31 -25.06
CA GLY A 352 -2.46 13.60 -24.52
C GLY A 352 -3.74 13.54 -23.69
N ASN A 353 -4.52 12.46 -23.77
CA ASN A 353 -5.74 12.22 -23.00
C ASN A 353 -5.71 10.96 -22.13
N ILE A 354 -4.54 10.35 -21.93
CA ILE A 354 -4.31 9.28 -20.97
C ILE A 354 -3.64 9.87 -19.73
N PHE A 355 -4.23 9.62 -18.57
CA PHE A 355 -3.71 10.02 -17.28
C PHE A 355 -3.45 8.77 -16.43
N LEU A 356 -2.20 8.54 -16.08
CA LEU A 356 -1.80 7.45 -15.20
C LEU A 356 -1.92 7.89 -13.74
N SER A 357 -2.41 7.01 -12.87
CA SER A 357 -2.47 7.27 -11.42
C SER A 357 -2.52 5.97 -10.64
N GLY A 358 -1.76 5.91 -9.56
CA GLY A 358 -1.80 4.81 -8.61
C GLY A 358 -0.59 3.89 -8.66
N ARG A 359 -0.48 3.06 -7.65
CA ARG A 359 0.70 2.23 -7.37
C ARG A 359 1.17 1.39 -8.58
N LEU A 360 0.24 0.85 -9.35
CA LEU A 360 0.55 -0.02 -10.48
C LEU A 360 0.88 0.79 -11.73
N ALA A 361 0.06 1.77 -12.07
CA ALA A 361 0.26 2.61 -13.26
C ALA A 361 1.53 3.46 -13.16
N ASP A 362 1.80 4.04 -11.98
CA ASP A 362 2.99 4.87 -11.72
C ASP A 362 4.24 4.03 -11.42
N PHE A 363 4.07 2.70 -11.30
CA PHE A 363 5.14 1.77 -10.94
C PHE A 363 5.93 2.25 -9.71
N ARG A 364 5.20 2.70 -8.67
CA ARG A 364 5.76 3.27 -7.44
C ARG A 364 5.15 2.62 -6.21
N TYR A 365 5.93 2.64 -5.11
CA TYR A 365 5.41 2.27 -3.82
C TYR A 365 4.72 3.47 -3.17
N TYR A 366 3.39 3.43 -3.09
CA TYR A 366 2.56 4.44 -2.42
C TYR A 366 1.91 3.87 -1.16
N ASN A 367 1.87 4.65 -0.08
CA ASN A 367 0.89 4.47 0.98
C ASN A 367 -0.47 5.00 0.53
N MET A 368 -1.53 4.77 1.31
CA MET A 368 -2.88 5.22 0.95
C MET A 368 -2.96 6.73 0.77
N ASP A 369 -2.35 7.48 1.70
CA ASP A 369 -2.33 8.95 1.65
C ASP A 369 -1.56 9.48 0.43
N ASP A 370 -0.47 8.82 0.04
CA ASP A 370 0.27 9.19 -1.18
C ASP A 370 -0.56 8.93 -2.43
N CYS A 371 -1.32 7.82 -2.49
CA CYS A 371 -2.24 7.53 -3.59
C CYS A 371 -3.33 8.59 -3.73
N ILE A 372 -3.92 9.02 -2.60
CA ILE A 372 -4.99 10.03 -2.59
C ILE A 372 -4.44 11.39 -3.02
N LEU A 373 -3.29 11.79 -2.48
CA LEU A 373 -2.65 13.06 -2.83
C LEU A 373 -2.28 13.09 -4.32
N HIS A 374 -1.67 12.01 -4.82
CA HIS A 374 -1.35 11.90 -6.25
C HIS A 374 -2.61 11.93 -7.13
N ALA A 375 -3.72 11.34 -6.68
CA ALA A 375 -4.99 11.42 -7.38
C ALA A 375 -5.53 12.87 -7.46
N PHE A 376 -5.31 13.70 -6.42
CA PHE A 376 -5.62 15.13 -6.48
C PHE A 376 -4.77 15.85 -7.53
N ASP A 377 -3.44 15.61 -7.53
CA ASP A 377 -2.52 16.21 -8.52
C ASP A 377 -2.87 15.80 -9.97
N VAL A 378 -3.28 14.54 -10.17
CA VAL A 378 -3.73 14.06 -11.49
C VAL A 378 -5.05 14.70 -11.89
N PHE A 379 -5.99 14.84 -10.94
CA PHE A 379 -7.26 15.53 -11.22
C PHE A 379 -7.04 17.00 -11.62
N ASP A 380 -6.12 17.71 -10.99
CA ASP A 380 -5.81 19.10 -11.35
C ASP A 380 -5.33 19.19 -12.81
N LYS A 381 -4.48 18.26 -13.26
CA LYS A 381 -4.05 18.15 -14.67
C LYS A 381 -5.22 17.81 -15.60
N ILE A 382 -6.13 16.94 -15.18
CA ILE A 382 -7.35 16.62 -15.93
C ILE A 382 -8.24 17.85 -16.06
N SER A 383 -8.45 18.59 -14.95
CA SER A 383 -9.24 19.83 -14.96
C SER A 383 -8.68 20.86 -15.93
N ASP A 384 -7.37 21.05 -15.95
CA ASP A 384 -6.73 21.98 -16.90
C ASP A 384 -6.83 21.49 -18.34
N TYR A 385 -6.65 20.20 -18.58
CA TYR A 385 -6.86 19.60 -19.89
C TYR A 385 -8.30 19.82 -20.42
N MET A 386 -9.30 19.58 -19.56
CA MET A 386 -10.72 19.74 -19.94
C MET A 386 -11.12 21.21 -20.20
N LYS A 387 -10.50 22.20 -19.55
CA LYS A 387 -10.74 23.64 -19.81
C LYS A 387 -10.22 24.10 -21.18
N THR A 388 -9.27 23.38 -21.76
CA THR A 388 -8.66 23.72 -23.07
C THR A 388 -9.40 23.14 -24.26
N ARG A 389 -10.45 22.35 -24.04
CA ARG A 389 -11.31 21.71 -25.03
C ARG A 389 -12.73 22.22 -24.99
#